data_8eabb9fdc1ab83b8d04f211896c10322
#
_entry.id   8eabb9fdc1ab83b8d04f211896c10322
#
_cell.length_a   1.000
_cell.length_b   1.000
_cell.length_c   1.000
_cell.angle_alpha   90.00
_cell.angle_beta   90.00
_cell.angle_gamma   90.00
#
_symmetry.space_group_name_H-M   'P 1'
#
loop_
_entity.id
_entity.type
_entity.pdbx_description
1 polymer ?
#
loop_
_entity_poly.entity_id
_entity_poly.type
_entity_poly.pdbx_seq_one_letter_code
_entity_poly.pdbx_strand_id
1 'polypeptide(L)'
;MWLKTIFDEQGLESFKSFVNDKAVVNGLVIYGAFDEDNLVGVLATKNHGEHISLFFIKEEYHRKGIGRKLFDALIADNPVPGMTVNSSSYAVPFYRSLGFKEVKEPQVTNGLRYVPMKRE
;
A
#
# COMPACT_ATOMS: atom_id res chain seq x y z
N MET A 1 -2.30 16.65 8.29
CA MET A 1 -2.28 15.52 7.34
C MET A 1 -3.60 14.76 7.39
N TRP A 2 -4.11 14.36 6.26
CA TRP A 2 -5.36 13.61 6.19
C TRP A 2 -5.27 12.52 5.15
N LEU A 3 -6.21 11.54 5.21
CA LEU A 3 -6.30 10.40 4.30
C LEU A 3 -7.55 10.54 3.44
N LYS A 4 -7.47 10.09 2.19
CA LYS A 4 -8.63 9.98 1.33
C LYS A 4 -8.43 8.90 0.27
N THR A 5 -9.54 8.38 -0.26
CA THR A 5 -9.51 7.45 -1.37
C THR A 5 -9.20 8.22 -2.65
N ILE A 6 -8.29 7.69 -3.47
CA ILE A 6 -7.85 8.37 -4.70
C ILE A 6 -8.70 7.88 -5.88
N PHE A 7 -10.02 8.09 -5.81
CA PHE A 7 -10.92 7.73 -6.92
C PHE A 7 -11.51 8.94 -7.61
N ASP A 8 -11.41 10.13 -7.01
CA ASP A 8 -11.82 11.33 -7.71
C ASP A 8 -10.78 11.71 -8.76
N GLU A 9 -11.15 12.59 -9.67
CA GLU A 9 -10.30 12.98 -10.77
C GLU A 9 -8.97 13.55 -10.31
N GLN A 10 -9.00 14.39 -9.29
CA GLN A 10 -7.80 15.03 -8.75
C GLN A 10 -6.87 14.01 -8.11
N GLY A 11 -7.41 13.07 -7.36
CA GLY A 11 -6.63 12.02 -6.73
C GLY A 11 -5.99 11.10 -7.75
N LEU A 12 -6.72 10.78 -8.82
CA LEU A 12 -6.18 9.97 -9.91
C LEU A 12 -5.02 10.66 -10.61
N GLU A 13 -5.13 11.97 -10.85
CA GLU A 13 -4.05 12.74 -11.43
C GLU A 13 -2.80 12.71 -10.55
N SER A 14 -2.97 12.87 -9.25
CA SER A 14 -1.86 12.81 -8.30
C SER A 14 -1.18 11.44 -8.33
N PHE A 15 -1.97 10.37 -8.39
CA PHE A 15 -1.46 9.01 -8.46
C PHE A 15 -0.68 8.77 -9.76
N LYS A 16 -1.23 9.20 -10.88
CA LYS A 16 -0.58 9.07 -12.19
C LYS A 16 0.74 9.83 -12.23
N SER A 17 0.79 11.02 -11.67
CA SER A 17 2.02 11.80 -11.58
C SER A 17 3.07 11.08 -10.75
N PHE A 18 2.64 10.38 -9.73
CA PHE A 18 3.53 9.66 -8.83
C PHE A 18 4.13 8.39 -9.46
N VAL A 19 3.30 7.59 -10.13
CA VAL A 19 3.71 6.25 -10.62
C VAL A 19 3.92 6.19 -12.12
N ASN A 20 3.83 7.33 -12.80
CA ASN A 20 3.90 7.36 -14.25
C ASN A 20 2.57 6.93 -14.91
N ASP A 21 2.42 7.26 -16.17
CA ASP A 21 1.15 7.18 -16.92
C ASP A 21 0.57 5.79 -17.13
N LYS A 22 1.28 4.76 -16.73
CA LYS A 22 0.88 3.40 -17.04
C LYS A 22 0.08 2.74 -15.93
N ALA A 23 -0.28 3.48 -14.90
CA ALA A 23 -1.05 2.92 -13.80
C ALA A 23 -2.44 2.53 -14.28
N VAL A 24 -2.74 1.25 -14.22
CA VAL A 24 -4.07 0.75 -14.52
C VAL A 24 -4.81 0.68 -13.20
N VAL A 25 -5.88 1.46 -13.10
CA VAL A 25 -6.61 1.58 -11.84
C VAL A 25 -7.85 0.70 -11.78
N ASN A 26 -8.11 -0.09 -12.81
CA ASN A 26 -9.23 -1.02 -12.82
C ASN A 26 -9.02 -2.12 -11.77
N GLY A 27 -9.98 -2.28 -10.88
CA GLY A 27 -9.90 -3.29 -9.82
C GLY A 27 -8.99 -2.92 -8.67
N LEU A 28 -8.40 -1.73 -8.69
CA LEU A 28 -7.59 -1.25 -7.59
C LEU A 28 -8.42 -0.49 -6.57
N VAL A 29 -8.09 -0.68 -5.30
CA VAL A 29 -8.55 0.19 -4.22
C VAL A 29 -7.33 1.00 -3.79
N ILE A 30 -7.43 2.33 -3.86
CA ILE A 30 -6.28 3.21 -3.68
C ILE A 30 -6.57 4.24 -2.59
N TYR A 31 -5.66 4.35 -1.63
CA TYR A 31 -5.69 5.37 -0.59
C TYR A 31 -4.45 6.23 -0.68
N GLY A 32 -4.62 7.52 -0.53
CA GLY A 32 -3.52 8.46 -0.53
C GLY A 32 -3.45 9.24 0.78
N ALA A 33 -2.23 9.51 1.21
CA ALA A 33 -1.96 10.41 2.33
C ALA A 33 -1.39 11.71 1.77
N PHE A 34 -1.95 12.83 2.19
CA PHE A 34 -1.59 14.14 1.70
C PHE A 34 -1.13 15.05 2.83
N ASP A 35 -0.10 15.81 2.58
CA ASP A 35 0.30 16.92 3.41
C ASP A 35 -0.01 18.17 2.60
N GLU A 36 -1.08 18.87 2.98
CA GLU A 36 -1.69 19.92 2.17
C GLU A 36 -2.06 19.32 0.81
N ASP A 37 -1.51 19.80 -0.30
CA ASP A 37 -1.80 19.28 -1.63
C ASP A 37 -0.75 18.28 -2.13
N ASN A 38 0.22 17.92 -1.28
CA ASN A 38 1.30 17.03 -1.66
C ASN A 38 0.99 15.59 -1.30
N LEU A 39 1.01 14.70 -2.28
CA LEU A 39 0.86 13.27 -2.05
C LEU A 39 2.14 12.75 -1.41
N VAL A 40 2.04 12.25 -0.18
CA VAL A 40 3.19 11.78 0.59
C VAL A 40 3.18 10.28 0.86
N GLY A 41 2.07 9.62 0.58
CA GLY A 41 1.97 8.17 0.73
C GLY A 41 0.85 7.60 -0.08
N VAL A 42 1.00 6.35 -0.51
CA VAL A 42 0.00 5.62 -1.29
C VAL A 42 -0.07 4.18 -0.79
N LEU A 43 -1.28 3.68 -0.63
CA LEU A 43 -1.55 2.27 -0.41
C LEU A 43 -2.53 1.83 -1.48
N ALA A 44 -2.13 0.88 -2.32
CA ALA A 44 -2.99 0.35 -3.37
C ALA A 44 -3.09 -1.17 -3.25
N THR A 45 -4.30 -1.68 -3.41
CA THR A 45 -4.56 -3.11 -3.43
C THR A 45 -5.20 -3.49 -4.75
N LYS A 46 -5.04 -4.73 -5.15
CA LYS A 46 -5.71 -5.31 -6.31
C LYS A 46 -6.65 -6.42 -5.88
N ASN A 47 -7.47 -6.91 -6.81
CA ASN A 47 -8.42 -8.00 -6.56
C ASN A 47 -9.35 -7.67 -5.40
N HIS A 48 -9.92 -6.45 -5.40
CA HIS A 48 -10.87 -6.01 -4.38
C HIS A 48 -10.30 -6.04 -2.97
N GLY A 49 -9.02 -5.66 -2.82
CA GLY A 49 -8.39 -5.58 -1.51
C GLY A 49 -7.66 -6.83 -1.06
N GLU A 50 -7.63 -7.88 -1.89
CA GLU A 50 -7.02 -9.14 -1.49
C GLU A 50 -5.49 -9.11 -1.43
N HIS A 51 -4.86 -8.24 -2.23
CA HIS A 51 -3.41 -8.19 -2.32
C HIS A 51 -2.92 -6.74 -2.36
N ILE A 52 -1.98 -6.42 -1.48
CA ILE A 52 -1.33 -5.10 -1.51
C ILE A 52 -0.35 -5.10 -2.69
N SER A 53 -0.59 -4.23 -3.66
CA SER A 53 0.26 -4.12 -4.85
C SER A 53 1.24 -2.95 -4.78
N LEU A 54 0.93 -1.93 -3.98
CA LEU A 54 1.82 -0.78 -3.79
C LEU A 54 1.57 -0.19 -2.41
N PHE A 55 2.65 0.00 -1.66
CA PHE A 55 2.57 0.66 -0.36
C PHE A 55 3.83 1.50 -0.22
N PHE A 56 3.66 2.80 -0.33
CA PHE A 56 4.79 3.73 -0.39
C PHE A 56 4.54 4.94 0.50
N ILE A 57 5.54 5.33 1.26
CA ILE A 57 5.54 6.57 2.04
C ILE A 57 6.84 7.29 1.71
N LYS A 58 6.78 8.58 1.41
CA LYS A 58 7.99 9.37 1.20
C LYS A 58 8.90 9.29 2.42
N GLU A 59 10.19 9.21 2.18
CA GLU A 59 11.18 9.00 3.24
C GLU A 59 11.07 10.02 4.38
N GLU A 60 10.88 11.30 4.03
CA GLU A 60 10.76 12.37 5.04
C GLU A 60 9.55 12.20 5.96
N TYR A 61 8.61 11.36 5.56
CA TYR A 61 7.38 11.13 6.32
C TYR A 61 7.37 9.77 7.01
N HIS A 62 8.49 9.05 6.97
CA HIS A 62 8.60 7.77 7.68
C HIS A 62 8.55 7.98 9.19
N ARG A 63 8.13 6.95 9.92
CA ARG A 63 8.06 6.93 11.38
C ARG A 63 7.09 7.94 11.98
N LYS A 64 6.10 8.37 11.20
CA LYS A 64 5.05 9.29 11.66
C LYS A 64 3.68 8.60 11.74
N GLY A 65 3.63 7.29 11.56
CA GLY A 65 2.39 6.53 11.63
C GLY A 65 1.49 6.64 10.42
N ILE A 66 1.98 7.21 9.31
CA ILE A 66 1.17 7.42 8.11
C ILE A 66 0.80 6.10 7.45
N GLY A 67 1.76 5.18 7.33
CA GLY A 67 1.49 3.88 6.75
C GLY A 67 0.42 3.11 7.52
N ARG A 68 0.48 3.16 8.84
CA ARG A 68 -0.53 2.53 9.67
C ARG A 68 -1.89 3.17 9.49
N LYS A 69 -1.96 4.49 9.40
CA LYS A 69 -3.22 5.20 9.17
C LYS A 69 -3.83 4.84 7.81
N LEU A 70 -3.00 4.72 6.77
CA LEU A 70 -3.47 4.28 5.47
C LEU A 70 -4.04 2.87 5.55
N PHE A 71 -3.33 1.97 6.21
CA PHE A 71 -3.78 0.60 6.36
C PHE A 71 -5.07 0.51 7.17
N ASP A 72 -5.16 1.23 8.27
CA ASP A 72 -6.35 1.24 9.12
C ASP A 72 -7.57 1.77 8.35
N ALA A 73 -7.39 2.77 7.50
CA ALA A 73 -8.45 3.29 6.65
C ALA A 73 -8.94 2.25 5.65
N LEU A 74 -8.00 1.52 5.03
CA LEU A 74 -8.35 0.45 4.09
C LEU A 74 -9.16 -0.64 4.79
N ILE A 75 -8.73 -1.10 5.96
CA ILE A 75 -9.40 -2.17 6.68
C ILE A 75 -10.77 -1.73 7.18
N ALA A 76 -10.91 -0.48 7.61
CA ALA A 76 -12.20 0.05 8.07
C ALA A 76 -13.23 0.06 6.94
N ASP A 77 -12.80 0.41 5.73
CA ASP A 77 -13.71 0.50 4.58
C ASP A 77 -13.92 -0.85 3.90
N ASN A 78 -12.92 -1.74 3.95
CA ASN A 78 -12.95 -2.96 3.17
C ASN A 78 -12.20 -4.07 3.90
N PRO A 79 -12.78 -4.61 4.98
CA PRO A 79 -12.13 -5.69 5.71
C PRO A 79 -12.08 -6.95 4.86
N VAL A 80 -10.86 -7.40 4.53
CA VAL A 80 -10.65 -8.59 3.71
C VAL A 80 -9.81 -9.57 4.52
N PRO A 81 -10.38 -10.72 4.90
CA PRO A 81 -9.59 -11.76 5.56
C PRO A 81 -8.61 -12.39 4.57
N GLY A 82 -7.43 -12.72 5.04
CA GLY A 82 -6.46 -13.39 4.19
C GLY A 82 -5.72 -12.48 3.22
N MET A 83 -5.68 -11.18 3.48
CA MET A 83 -4.93 -10.23 2.64
C MET A 83 -3.47 -10.63 2.54
N THR A 84 -2.88 -10.51 1.35
CA THR A 84 -1.48 -10.88 1.10
C THR A 84 -0.66 -9.67 0.64
N VAL A 85 0.65 -9.80 0.79
CA VAL A 85 1.62 -8.83 0.29
C VAL A 85 2.93 -9.53 -0.01
N ASN A 86 3.64 -9.04 -1.01
CA ASN A 86 5.02 -9.44 -1.27
C ASN A 86 5.91 -8.32 -0.75
N SER A 87 6.46 -8.50 0.45
CA SER A 87 7.19 -7.47 1.15
C SER A 87 8.66 -7.43 0.74
N SER A 88 9.24 -6.23 0.69
CA SER A 88 10.70 -6.13 0.71
C SER A 88 11.21 -6.66 2.05
N SER A 89 12.48 -7.09 2.10
CA SER A 89 13.07 -7.54 3.37
C SER A 89 13.04 -6.42 4.40
N TYR A 90 13.24 -5.19 3.96
CA TYR A 90 13.23 -4.01 4.82
C TYR A 90 11.87 -3.79 5.49
N ALA A 91 10.78 -4.02 4.78
CA ALA A 91 9.44 -3.72 5.26
C ALA A 91 8.79 -4.84 6.07
N VAL A 92 9.42 -6.01 6.18
CA VAL A 92 8.85 -7.13 6.94
C VAL A 92 8.44 -6.75 8.35
N PRO A 93 9.25 -6.05 9.16
CA PRO A 93 8.83 -5.66 10.50
C PRO A 93 7.58 -4.77 10.50
N PHE A 94 7.47 -3.89 9.52
CA PHE A 94 6.29 -3.04 9.38
C PHE A 94 5.03 -3.88 9.13
N TYR A 95 5.09 -4.81 8.18
CA TYR A 95 3.93 -5.66 7.90
C TYR A 95 3.59 -6.57 9.06
N ARG A 96 4.58 -7.06 9.79
CA ARG A 96 4.31 -7.81 11.03
C ARG A 96 3.53 -6.97 12.02
N SER A 97 3.85 -5.68 12.15
CA SER A 97 3.15 -4.80 13.05
C SER A 97 1.69 -4.60 12.66
N LEU A 98 1.35 -4.83 11.39
CA LEU A 98 -0.02 -4.76 10.88
C LEU A 98 -0.75 -6.11 10.97
N GLY A 99 -0.10 -7.15 11.46
CA GLY A 99 -0.71 -8.48 11.61
C GLY A 99 -0.36 -9.48 10.53
N PHE A 100 0.52 -9.13 9.59
CA PHE A 100 0.97 -10.07 8.56
C PHE A 100 2.03 -11.01 9.11
N LYS A 101 2.08 -12.21 8.56
CA LYS A 101 3.09 -13.21 8.87
C LYS A 101 3.68 -13.75 7.58
N GLU A 102 4.96 -14.09 7.60
CA GLU A 102 5.62 -14.73 6.47
C GLU A 102 4.99 -16.10 6.23
N VAL A 103 4.67 -16.42 4.98
CA VAL A 103 4.03 -17.68 4.61
C VAL A 103 4.91 -18.56 3.72
N LYS A 104 6.00 -18.02 3.20
CA LYS A 104 6.96 -18.75 2.39
C LYS A 104 8.35 -18.19 2.61
N GLU A 105 9.36 -18.98 2.24
CA GLU A 105 10.72 -18.51 2.18
C GLU A 105 10.85 -17.31 1.24
N PRO A 106 11.85 -16.45 1.44
CA PRO A 106 12.08 -15.36 0.49
C PRO A 106 12.19 -15.86 -0.94
N GLN A 107 11.60 -15.12 -1.86
CA GLN A 107 11.53 -15.47 -3.28
C GLN A 107 12.31 -14.43 -4.09
N VAL A 108 12.72 -14.82 -5.29
CA VAL A 108 13.33 -13.90 -6.24
C VAL A 108 12.62 -14.05 -7.58
N THR A 109 12.12 -12.95 -8.13
CA THR A 109 11.48 -12.92 -9.43
C THR A 109 12.01 -11.72 -10.20
N ASN A 110 12.55 -11.98 -11.40
CA ASN A 110 13.13 -10.92 -12.24
C ASN A 110 14.18 -10.08 -11.49
N GLY A 111 15.00 -10.76 -10.67
CA GLY A 111 16.03 -10.09 -9.88
C GLY A 111 15.55 -9.36 -8.65
N LEU A 112 14.25 -9.33 -8.39
CA LEU A 112 13.69 -8.69 -7.22
C LEU A 112 13.41 -9.71 -6.12
N ARG A 113 13.95 -9.45 -4.94
CA ARG A 113 13.76 -10.30 -3.78
C ARG A 113 12.58 -9.80 -2.96
N TYR A 114 11.72 -10.73 -2.56
CA TYR A 114 10.55 -10.39 -1.74
C TYR A 114 10.21 -11.51 -0.79
N VAL A 115 9.45 -11.18 0.24
CA VAL A 115 8.99 -12.13 1.27
C VAL A 115 7.46 -12.18 1.19
N PRO A 116 6.87 -13.32 0.79
CA PRO A 116 5.42 -13.45 0.78
C PRO A 116 4.87 -13.45 2.21
N MET A 117 3.87 -12.61 2.45
CA MET A 117 3.24 -12.49 3.77
C MET A 117 1.73 -12.50 3.64
N LYS A 118 1.05 -12.92 4.71
CA LYS A 118 -0.40 -13.00 4.76
C LYS A 118 -0.91 -12.54 6.11
N ARG A 119 -2.02 -11.81 6.09
CA ARG A 119 -2.73 -11.38 7.28
C ARG A 119 -3.99 -12.23 7.45
N GLU A 120 -4.16 -12.79 8.61
CA GLU A 120 -5.35 -13.59 8.93
C GLU A 120 -6.60 -12.74 9.12
#